data_60e149918d61ccc794fb984f23f18bff
#
_entry.id   60e149918d61ccc794fb984f23f18bff
#
_cell.length_a   1.000
_cell.length_b   1.000
_cell.length_c   1.000
_cell.angle_alpha   90.00
_cell.angle_beta   90.00
_cell.angle_gamma   90.00
#
_symmetry.space_group_name_H-M   'P 1'
#
loop_
_entity.id
_entity.type
_entity.pdbx_description
1 polymer ?
#
loop_
_entity_poly.entity_id
_entity_poly.type
_entity_poly.pdbx_seq_one_letter_code
_entity_poly.pdbx_strand_id
1 'polypeptide(L)'
;MTQQQRTAIRLVAGLLIAGLALSAAFAALTLLFRHDVLAYQQARHPGADPAALRRTLWTRPIPILAVAVLYVWVTRQLLAGVARAYRRVRIVSAAGFVAVAWLLLSGEYPAWLRVVQGVQLALLAALIVAVNRPVVRAAFPAVPDERPRNRRAAWLLVLVAPVVAELTLGTIPLRTAWVLLVFAPLYGGGALLIREVVRRAGGGWASLLLMGVAYGLVEEGLVLQSLTSPHLYHAADWAPRLLGLNTDYALVNLVYHPVFSITIPIVVVELVFAEHGPAPYLRRGGLIVTGLVALAGALLVRVSVPPSEDPGYTMPLGAVLGLAAGALAVVAVALRVHPRAAAMRAPSPAVLAVTTGAAALLFFVLTWPFGGARQPLFTHGAWALLPMAVATALVIGMVYCMSRWSAGPAWTRSHLIAACTGALVAHTLFGLAARAHSAPDRIFLAAVAVLTAALGARAARVNRPRYVEVR
;
A
#
# COMPACT_ATOMS: atom_id res chain seq x y z
N MET A 1 5.81 -39.65 -2.35
CA MET A 1 6.58 -39.26 -1.15
C MET A 1 7.16 -40.52 -0.53
N THR A 2 8.48 -40.53 -0.29
CA THR A 2 9.18 -41.63 0.37
C THR A 2 8.83 -41.67 1.86
N GLN A 3 9.15 -42.84 2.55
CA GLN A 3 8.94 -42.96 4.00
C GLN A 3 9.74 -41.91 4.77
N GLN A 4 10.98 -41.64 4.36
CA GLN A 4 11.85 -40.63 4.95
C GLN A 4 11.25 -39.22 4.83
N GLN A 5 10.65 -38.88 3.69
CA GLN A 5 9.95 -37.59 3.48
C GLN A 5 8.74 -37.48 4.40
N ARG A 6 7.94 -38.54 4.54
CA ARG A 6 6.77 -38.53 5.44
C ARG A 6 7.17 -38.32 6.90
N THR A 7 8.24 -38.98 7.36
CA THR A 7 8.75 -38.80 8.72
C THR A 7 9.24 -37.38 8.95
N ALA A 8 9.99 -36.80 8.01
CA ALA A 8 10.46 -35.44 8.12
C ALA A 8 9.31 -34.39 8.12
N ILE A 9 8.26 -34.62 7.34
CA ILE A 9 7.07 -33.75 7.35
C ILE A 9 6.28 -33.87 8.66
N ARG A 10 6.18 -35.09 9.23
CA ARG A 10 5.56 -35.29 10.55
C ARG A 10 6.32 -34.57 11.65
N LEU A 11 7.65 -34.56 11.59
CA LEU A 11 8.48 -33.75 12.51
C LEU A 11 8.15 -32.25 12.39
N VAL A 12 8.09 -31.73 11.18
CA VAL A 12 7.69 -30.32 10.94
C VAL A 12 6.28 -30.05 11.49
N ALA A 13 5.33 -30.94 11.25
CA ALA A 13 3.97 -30.82 11.79
C ALA A 13 3.95 -30.89 13.34
N GLY A 14 4.74 -31.75 13.95
CA GLY A 14 4.90 -31.83 15.40
C GLY A 14 5.46 -30.55 16.01
N LEU A 15 6.49 -29.96 15.38
CA LEU A 15 7.06 -28.67 15.79
C LEU A 15 6.06 -27.51 15.64
N LEU A 16 5.24 -27.52 14.57
CA LEU A 16 4.16 -26.54 14.40
C LEU A 16 3.14 -26.63 15.53
N ILE A 17 2.68 -27.86 15.85
CA ILE A 17 1.70 -28.09 16.92
C ILE A 17 2.30 -27.70 18.29
N ALA A 18 3.55 -28.07 18.56
CA ALA A 18 4.24 -27.69 19.80
C ALA A 18 4.40 -26.18 19.93
N GLY A 19 4.76 -25.48 18.83
CA GLY A 19 4.82 -24.00 18.77
C GLY A 19 3.48 -23.35 19.04
N LEU A 20 2.41 -23.94 18.52
CA LEU A 20 1.05 -23.50 18.75
C LEU A 20 0.62 -23.67 20.21
N ALA A 21 0.88 -24.86 20.79
CA ALA A 21 0.56 -25.13 22.19
C ALA A 21 1.31 -24.16 23.12
N LEU A 22 2.59 -23.89 22.84
CA LEU A 22 3.40 -22.95 23.61
C LEU A 22 2.89 -21.50 23.45
N SER A 23 2.44 -21.10 22.27
CA SER A 23 1.83 -19.77 22.05
C SER A 23 0.51 -19.63 22.82
N ALA A 24 -0.31 -20.67 22.82
CA ALA A 24 -1.56 -20.71 23.61
C ALA A 24 -1.26 -20.68 25.13
N ALA A 25 -0.26 -21.44 25.57
CA ALA A 25 0.18 -21.40 26.97
C ALA A 25 0.71 -20.02 27.38
N PHE A 26 1.51 -19.36 26.53
CA PHE A 26 1.98 -18.00 26.78
C PHE A 26 0.82 -17.01 26.91
N ALA A 27 -0.18 -17.10 26.03
CA ALA A 27 -1.38 -16.27 26.10
C ALA A 27 -2.19 -16.53 27.39
N ALA A 28 -2.38 -17.80 27.73
CA ALA A 28 -3.08 -18.20 28.96
C ALA A 28 -2.34 -17.71 30.21
N LEU A 29 -1.02 -17.91 30.30
CA LEU A 29 -0.20 -17.44 31.40
C LEU A 29 -0.24 -15.92 31.54
N THR A 30 -0.18 -15.19 30.41
CA THR A 30 -0.28 -13.72 30.43
C THR A 30 -1.62 -13.25 31.00
N LEU A 31 -2.73 -13.93 30.70
CA LEU A 31 -4.05 -13.61 31.25
C LEU A 31 -4.22 -14.07 32.68
N LEU A 32 -3.72 -15.24 33.04
CA LEU A 32 -3.81 -15.79 34.40
C LEU A 32 -3.04 -14.92 35.41
N PHE A 33 -1.82 -14.50 35.03
CA PHE A 33 -0.95 -13.67 35.86
C PHE A 33 -0.98 -12.18 35.42
N ARG A 34 -2.15 -11.74 34.97
CA ARG A 34 -2.33 -10.36 34.44
C ARG A 34 -1.94 -9.26 35.42
N HIS A 35 -2.13 -9.46 36.71
CA HIS A 35 -1.77 -8.47 37.72
C HIS A 35 -0.27 -8.26 37.81
N ASP A 36 0.53 -9.34 37.79
CA ASP A 36 1.99 -9.27 37.83
C ASP A 36 2.55 -8.65 36.55
N VAL A 37 1.97 -9.02 35.39
CA VAL A 37 2.36 -8.45 34.10
C VAL A 37 2.06 -6.96 34.04
N LEU A 38 0.89 -6.54 34.50
CA LEU A 38 0.50 -5.12 34.57
C LEU A 38 1.41 -4.33 35.53
N ALA A 39 1.66 -4.86 36.73
CA ALA A 39 2.54 -4.23 37.71
C ALA A 39 3.96 -4.05 37.13
N TYR A 40 4.48 -5.08 36.44
CA TYR A 40 5.78 -5.02 35.76
C TYR A 40 5.80 -3.96 34.65
N GLN A 41 4.77 -3.90 33.79
CA GLN A 41 4.69 -2.92 32.71
C GLN A 41 4.53 -1.48 33.25
N GLN A 42 3.79 -1.31 34.33
CA GLN A 42 3.57 -0.01 34.96
C GLN A 42 4.87 0.50 35.63
N ALA A 43 5.63 -0.41 36.26
CA ALA A 43 6.95 -0.06 36.82
C ALA A 43 7.96 0.33 35.73
N ARG A 44 7.84 -0.27 34.54
CA ARG A 44 8.73 0.02 33.39
C ARG A 44 8.33 1.31 32.64
N HIS A 45 7.05 1.64 32.62
CA HIS A 45 6.48 2.81 31.96
C HIS A 45 5.65 3.63 32.95
N PRO A 46 6.28 4.39 33.88
CA PRO A 46 5.55 5.08 34.95
C PRO A 46 4.54 6.13 34.48
N GLY A 47 4.73 6.66 33.26
CA GLY A 47 3.83 7.66 32.64
C GLY A 47 2.71 7.07 31.80
N ALA A 48 2.62 5.74 31.65
CA ALA A 48 1.58 5.13 30.80
C ALA A 48 0.24 5.05 31.53
N ASP A 49 -0.84 5.35 30.79
CA ASP A 49 -2.21 5.19 31.32
C ASP A 49 -2.48 3.72 31.71
N PRO A 50 -2.83 3.43 32.97
CA PRO A 50 -3.15 2.07 33.42
C PRO A 50 -4.31 1.42 32.67
N ALA A 51 -5.26 2.24 32.16
CA ALA A 51 -6.37 1.74 31.38
C ALA A 51 -5.94 1.30 29.98
N ALA A 52 -5.01 2.02 29.36
CA ALA A 52 -4.40 1.66 28.09
C ALA A 52 -3.58 0.36 28.19
N LEU A 53 -2.76 0.21 29.23
CA LEU A 53 -2.01 -1.01 29.49
C LEU A 53 -2.95 -2.22 29.68
N ARG A 54 -4.03 -2.09 30.44
CA ARG A 54 -5.05 -3.13 30.61
C ARG A 54 -5.70 -3.53 29.28
N ARG A 55 -6.13 -2.56 28.45
CA ARG A 55 -6.71 -2.85 27.13
C ARG A 55 -5.73 -3.61 26.25
N THR A 56 -4.50 -3.20 26.21
CA THR A 56 -3.42 -3.85 25.42
C THR A 56 -3.24 -5.30 25.85
N LEU A 57 -3.32 -5.59 27.13
CA LEU A 57 -3.15 -6.93 27.68
C LEU A 57 -4.28 -7.89 27.25
N TRP A 58 -5.51 -7.41 27.16
CA TRP A 58 -6.66 -8.19 26.68
C TRP A 58 -6.67 -8.38 25.16
N THR A 59 -6.18 -7.42 24.39
CA THR A 59 -6.20 -7.49 22.93
C THR A 59 -5.05 -8.33 22.34
N ARG A 60 -3.91 -8.43 23.02
CA ARG A 60 -2.74 -9.22 22.56
C ARG A 60 -3.00 -10.72 22.33
N PRO A 61 -3.78 -11.46 23.14
CA PRO A 61 -4.08 -12.87 22.89
C PRO A 61 -4.93 -13.14 21.65
N ILE A 62 -5.76 -12.20 21.22
CA ILE A 62 -6.70 -12.39 20.09
C ILE A 62 -5.98 -12.74 18.77
N PRO A 63 -4.96 -12.00 18.33
CA PRO A 63 -4.19 -12.36 17.14
C PRO A 63 -3.49 -13.74 17.29
N ILE A 64 -3.03 -14.07 18.49
CA ILE A 64 -2.36 -15.34 18.75
C ILE A 64 -3.33 -16.52 18.55
N LEU A 65 -4.56 -16.41 19.06
CA LEU A 65 -5.61 -17.41 18.90
C LEU A 65 -6.07 -17.53 17.43
N ALA A 66 -6.21 -16.39 16.73
CA ALA A 66 -6.57 -16.39 15.31
C ALA A 66 -5.49 -17.09 14.45
N VAL A 67 -4.22 -16.80 14.73
CA VAL A 67 -3.07 -17.47 14.10
C VAL A 67 -3.07 -18.97 14.47
N ALA A 68 -3.49 -19.32 15.67
CA ALA A 68 -3.59 -20.72 16.10
C ALA A 68 -4.54 -21.55 15.23
N VAL A 69 -5.73 -21.02 14.96
CA VAL A 69 -6.71 -21.71 14.07
C VAL A 69 -6.14 -21.88 12.66
N LEU A 70 -5.49 -20.84 12.14
CA LEU A 70 -4.84 -20.89 10.82
C LEU A 70 -3.73 -21.95 10.77
N TYR A 71 -2.98 -22.14 11.84
CA TYR A 71 -1.89 -23.12 11.93
C TYR A 71 -2.41 -24.57 11.87
N VAL A 72 -3.54 -24.87 12.52
CA VAL A 72 -4.17 -26.20 12.43
C VAL A 72 -4.52 -26.52 10.97
N TRP A 73 -5.14 -25.57 10.27
CA TRP A 73 -5.49 -25.74 8.87
C TRP A 73 -4.25 -25.91 7.97
N VAL A 74 -3.22 -25.08 8.16
CA VAL A 74 -1.96 -25.15 7.41
C VAL A 74 -1.24 -26.47 7.67
N THR A 75 -1.25 -26.98 8.92
CA THR A 75 -0.63 -28.26 9.29
C THR A 75 -1.34 -29.43 8.58
N ARG A 76 -2.68 -29.42 8.55
CA ARG A 76 -3.45 -30.43 7.80
C ARG A 76 -3.11 -30.43 6.31
N GLN A 77 -3.01 -29.25 5.69
CA GLN A 77 -2.62 -29.12 4.28
C GLN A 77 -1.15 -29.54 4.04
N LEU A 78 -0.25 -29.30 4.98
CA LEU A 78 1.14 -29.74 4.88
C LEU A 78 1.22 -31.27 4.88
N LEU A 79 0.50 -31.92 5.79
CA LEU A 79 0.41 -33.38 5.87
C LEU A 79 -0.25 -34.00 4.62
N ALA A 80 -1.18 -33.28 4.00
CA ALA A 80 -1.78 -33.64 2.72
C ALA A 80 -0.86 -33.41 1.51
N GLY A 81 0.37 -32.93 1.70
CA GLY A 81 1.35 -32.76 0.61
C GLY A 81 1.16 -31.48 -0.22
N VAL A 82 0.38 -30.51 0.25
CA VAL A 82 0.10 -29.28 -0.50
C VAL A 82 1.31 -28.35 -0.52
N ALA A 83 1.94 -28.13 -1.66
CA ALA A 83 3.13 -27.28 -1.82
C ALA A 83 2.92 -25.81 -1.36
N ARG A 84 1.67 -25.31 -1.43
CA ARG A 84 1.32 -23.98 -0.93
C ARG A 84 1.43 -23.91 0.60
N ALA A 85 1.04 -24.98 1.32
CA ALA A 85 1.15 -25.05 2.76
C ALA A 85 2.61 -25.06 3.22
N TYR A 86 3.47 -25.84 2.56
CA TYR A 86 4.91 -25.84 2.81
C TYR A 86 5.53 -24.45 2.73
N ARG A 87 5.17 -23.67 1.69
CA ARG A 87 5.67 -22.29 1.53
C ARG A 87 5.14 -21.35 2.62
N ARG A 88 3.87 -21.50 3.02
CA ARG A 88 3.29 -20.73 4.13
C ARG A 88 4.02 -21.01 5.44
N VAL A 89 4.28 -22.27 5.75
CA VAL A 89 5.03 -22.66 6.96
C VAL A 89 6.40 -21.98 7.01
N ARG A 90 7.14 -21.97 5.91
CA ARG A 90 8.46 -21.31 5.84
C ARG A 90 8.39 -19.80 6.11
N ILE A 91 7.39 -19.13 5.57
CA ILE A 91 7.23 -17.68 5.75
C ILE A 91 6.79 -17.36 7.16
N VAL A 92 5.76 -18.06 7.64
CA VAL A 92 5.17 -17.79 8.96
C VAL A 92 6.13 -18.16 10.09
N SER A 93 6.92 -19.24 9.95
CA SER A 93 7.95 -19.58 10.94
C SER A 93 9.05 -18.52 11.02
N ALA A 94 9.49 -17.97 9.88
CA ALA A 94 10.48 -16.89 9.87
C ALA A 94 9.91 -15.59 10.45
N ALA A 95 8.70 -15.20 10.07
CA ALA A 95 8.02 -14.03 10.62
C ALA A 95 7.75 -14.18 12.13
N GLY A 96 7.30 -15.36 12.56
CA GLY A 96 7.09 -15.69 13.96
C GLY A 96 8.39 -15.63 14.77
N PHE A 97 9.49 -16.12 14.22
CA PHE A 97 10.81 -16.02 14.86
C PHE A 97 11.21 -14.57 15.10
N VAL A 98 11.09 -13.71 14.09
CA VAL A 98 11.41 -12.27 14.20
C VAL A 98 10.48 -11.59 15.22
N ALA A 99 9.19 -11.89 15.20
CA ALA A 99 8.22 -11.30 16.13
C ALA A 99 8.49 -11.70 17.59
N VAL A 100 8.77 -12.99 17.85
CA VAL A 100 9.09 -13.48 19.22
C VAL A 100 10.45 -12.97 19.68
N ALA A 101 11.46 -12.91 18.80
CA ALA A 101 12.74 -12.30 19.10
C ALA A 101 12.61 -10.82 19.50
N TRP A 102 11.82 -10.07 18.75
CA TRP A 102 11.50 -8.69 19.08
C TRP A 102 10.82 -8.55 20.45
N LEU A 103 9.79 -9.37 20.72
CA LEU A 103 9.10 -9.36 22.02
C LEU A 103 10.02 -9.72 23.19
N LEU A 104 10.94 -10.67 22.98
CA LEU A 104 11.94 -11.03 23.98
C LEU A 104 12.92 -9.91 24.27
N LEU A 105 13.41 -9.24 23.19
CA LEU A 105 14.38 -8.16 23.29
C LEU A 105 13.76 -6.86 23.83
N SER A 106 12.48 -6.60 23.54
CA SER A 106 11.77 -5.42 24.05
C SER A 106 11.64 -5.38 25.56
N GLY A 107 11.75 -6.55 26.21
CA GLY A 107 11.69 -6.66 27.67
C GLY A 107 10.35 -6.28 28.29
N GLU A 108 9.25 -6.30 27.52
CA GLU A 108 7.89 -5.93 27.92
C GLU A 108 7.24 -6.91 28.92
N TYR A 109 7.86 -8.05 29.16
CA TYR A 109 7.34 -9.10 30.02
C TYR A 109 8.28 -9.44 31.17
N PRO A 110 7.75 -9.88 32.32
CA PRO A 110 8.54 -10.36 33.45
C PRO A 110 9.52 -11.47 33.06
N ALA A 111 10.60 -11.64 33.83
CA ALA A 111 11.68 -12.60 33.51
C ALA A 111 11.18 -14.02 33.26
N TRP A 112 10.22 -14.50 34.05
CA TRP A 112 9.66 -15.84 33.89
C TRP A 112 8.87 -16.03 32.57
N LEU A 113 8.15 -15.02 32.08
CA LEU A 113 7.50 -15.05 30.76
C LEU A 113 8.54 -14.95 29.62
N ARG A 114 9.64 -14.23 29.83
CA ARG A 114 10.74 -14.18 28.85
C ARG A 114 11.43 -15.55 28.69
N VAL A 115 11.47 -16.37 29.73
CA VAL A 115 11.92 -17.76 29.58
C VAL A 115 10.99 -18.53 28.64
N VAL A 116 9.67 -18.39 28.77
CA VAL A 116 8.70 -19.02 27.84
C VAL A 116 8.92 -18.53 26.40
N GLN A 117 9.15 -17.22 26.21
CA GLN A 117 9.49 -16.66 24.90
C GLN A 117 10.81 -17.20 24.33
N GLY A 118 11.82 -17.41 25.19
CA GLY A 118 13.09 -18.05 24.82
C GLY A 118 12.91 -19.49 24.32
N VAL A 119 12.09 -20.28 25.01
CA VAL A 119 11.74 -21.65 24.58
C VAL A 119 10.96 -21.59 23.25
N GLN A 120 10.04 -20.67 23.11
CA GLN A 120 9.28 -20.46 21.86
C GLN A 120 10.21 -20.09 20.69
N LEU A 121 11.19 -19.23 20.92
CA LEU A 121 12.18 -18.83 19.94
C LEU A 121 13.04 -20.01 19.50
N ALA A 122 13.50 -20.84 20.46
CA ALA A 122 14.26 -22.07 20.17
C ALA A 122 13.42 -23.08 19.35
N LEU A 123 12.12 -23.20 19.65
CA LEU A 123 11.22 -24.08 18.92
C LEU A 123 11.00 -23.57 17.47
N LEU A 124 10.85 -22.26 17.29
CA LEU A 124 10.74 -21.64 15.96
C LEU A 124 12.04 -21.78 15.16
N ALA A 125 13.21 -21.66 15.79
CA ALA A 125 14.49 -21.94 15.16
C ALA A 125 14.58 -23.39 14.70
N ALA A 126 14.22 -24.37 15.57
CA ALA A 126 14.17 -25.79 15.22
C ALA A 126 13.18 -26.03 14.04
N LEU A 127 12.05 -25.40 14.04
CA LEU A 127 11.07 -25.46 12.95
C LEU A 127 11.63 -24.90 11.63
N ILE A 128 12.33 -23.77 11.67
CA ILE A 128 12.99 -23.18 10.49
C ILE A 128 14.05 -24.15 9.94
N VAL A 129 14.85 -24.74 10.79
CA VAL A 129 15.84 -25.75 10.40
C VAL A 129 15.14 -26.99 9.80
N ALA A 130 14.13 -27.53 10.49
CA ALA A 130 13.44 -28.74 10.05
C ALA A 130 12.73 -28.57 8.70
N VAL A 131 12.01 -27.44 8.50
CA VAL A 131 11.25 -27.18 7.26
C VAL A 131 12.17 -26.91 6.06
N ASN A 132 13.40 -26.46 6.28
CA ASN A 132 14.37 -26.19 5.23
C ASN A 132 15.29 -27.40 4.92
N ARG A 133 15.16 -28.53 5.62
CA ARG A 133 15.96 -29.74 5.34
C ARG A 133 15.75 -30.18 3.87
N PRO A 134 16.83 -30.66 3.19
CA PRO A 134 16.75 -31.08 1.79
C PRO A 134 15.66 -32.11 1.52
N VAL A 135 15.46 -33.06 2.46
CA VAL A 135 14.44 -34.13 2.38
C VAL A 135 13.01 -33.53 2.36
N VAL A 136 12.72 -32.51 3.20
CA VAL A 136 11.42 -31.85 3.22
C VAL A 136 11.27 -31.00 1.96
N ARG A 137 12.32 -30.29 1.55
CA ARG A 137 12.32 -29.47 0.34
C ARG A 137 12.06 -30.29 -0.93
N ALA A 138 12.64 -31.48 -1.03
CA ALA A 138 12.45 -32.40 -2.15
C ALA A 138 11.04 -32.98 -2.22
N ALA A 139 10.32 -33.06 -1.09
CA ALA A 139 8.92 -33.50 -1.07
C ALA A 139 7.94 -32.45 -1.67
N PHE A 140 8.37 -31.20 -1.79
CA PHE A 140 7.58 -30.10 -2.34
C PHE A 140 8.36 -29.39 -3.47
N PRO A 141 8.52 -30.03 -4.63
CA PRO A 141 9.26 -29.42 -5.73
C PRO A 141 8.66 -28.06 -6.09
N ALA A 142 9.54 -27.11 -6.32
CA ALA A 142 9.13 -25.81 -6.82
C ALA A 142 8.59 -26.00 -8.25
N VAL A 143 7.33 -25.69 -8.48
CA VAL A 143 6.84 -25.52 -9.84
C VAL A 143 7.64 -24.38 -10.46
N PRO A 144 8.37 -24.60 -11.55
CA PRO A 144 9.11 -23.53 -12.21
C PRO A 144 8.14 -22.39 -12.54
N ASP A 145 8.50 -21.18 -12.13
CA ASP A 145 7.76 -19.99 -12.54
C ASP A 145 8.30 -19.60 -13.91
N GLU A 146 7.68 -20.09 -14.96
CA GLU A 146 8.05 -19.86 -16.37
C GLU A 146 7.87 -18.41 -16.80
N ARG A 147 7.23 -17.58 -15.95
CA ARG A 147 6.97 -16.18 -16.26
C ARG A 147 8.26 -15.37 -16.26
N PRO A 148 8.51 -14.60 -17.32
CA PRO A 148 9.67 -13.72 -17.38
C PRO A 148 9.61 -12.70 -16.24
N ARG A 149 10.73 -12.47 -15.57
CA ARG A 149 10.88 -11.42 -14.57
C ARG A 149 11.55 -10.19 -15.16
N ASN A 150 11.16 -9.01 -14.72
CA ASN A 150 11.80 -7.77 -15.14
C ASN A 150 12.21 -6.92 -13.92
N ARG A 151 13.44 -7.17 -13.43
CA ARG A 151 13.97 -6.43 -12.27
C ARG A 151 14.17 -4.95 -12.58
N ARG A 152 14.50 -4.59 -13.83
CA ARG A 152 14.69 -3.18 -14.23
C ARG A 152 13.39 -2.41 -14.12
N ALA A 153 12.28 -2.99 -14.62
CA ALA A 153 10.96 -2.40 -14.49
C ALA A 153 10.52 -2.30 -13.01
N ALA A 154 10.80 -3.33 -12.20
CA ALA A 154 10.50 -3.29 -10.77
C ALA A 154 11.22 -2.15 -10.05
N TRP A 155 12.54 -1.99 -10.26
CA TRP A 155 13.31 -0.92 -9.65
C TRP A 155 12.92 0.46 -10.17
N LEU A 156 12.64 0.58 -11.48
CA LEU A 156 12.15 1.85 -12.04
C LEU A 156 10.83 2.25 -11.38
N LEU A 157 9.90 1.31 -11.15
CA LEU A 157 8.63 1.60 -10.48
C LEU A 157 8.85 2.05 -9.03
N VAL A 158 9.76 1.40 -8.30
CA VAL A 158 10.10 1.79 -6.92
C VAL A 158 10.60 3.23 -6.84
N LEU A 159 11.33 3.69 -7.87
CA LEU A 159 11.86 5.06 -7.92
C LEU A 159 10.82 6.07 -8.45
N VAL A 160 10.06 5.71 -9.47
CA VAL A 160 9.11 6.63 -10.14
C VAL A 160 7.92 6.94 -9.23
N ALA A 161 7.43 5.97 -8.44
CA ALA A 161 6.24 6.18 -7.61
C ALA A 161 6.42 7.32 -6.59
N PRO A 162 7.43 7.36 -5.72
CA PRO A 162 7.63 8.48 -4.80
C PRO A 162 7.99 9.80 -5.51
N VAL A 163 8.68 9.74 -6.67
CA VAL A 163 8.97 10.95 -7.45
C VAL A 163 7.69 11.58 -7.96
N VAL A 164 6.78 10.80 -8.51
CA VAL A 164 5.48 11.31 -9.00
C VAL A 164 4.63 11.76 -7.81
N ALA A 165 4.54 10.97 -6.74
CA ALA A 165 3.69 11.29 -5.61
C ALA A 165 4.11 12.56 -4.87
N GLU A 166 5.41 12.80 -4.70
CA GLU A 166 5.89 13.82 -3.76
C GLU A 166 6.69 14.94 -4.46
N LEU A 167 7.68 14.55 -5.29
CA LEU A 167 8.63 15.52 -5.83
C LEU A 167 8.00 16.37 -6.93
N THR A 168 7.22 15.76 -7.84
CA THR A 168 6.61 16.49 -8.96
C THR A 168 5.36 17.26 -8.55
N LEU A 169 4.81 17.00 -7.36
CA LEU A 169 3.80 17.86 -6.72
C LEU A 169 4.45 19.04 -5.96
N GLY A 170 5.75 18.96 -5.67
CA GLY A 170 6.44 19.96 -4.86
C GLY A 170 6.18 19.86 -3.35
N THR A 171 5.61 18.74 -2.88
CA THR A 171 5.41 18.47 -1.44
C THR A 171 6.76 18.38 -0.73
N ILE A 172 7.73 17.71 -1.40
CA ILE A 172 9.11 17.64 -0.94
C ILE A 172 9.96 18.65 -1.74
N PRO A 173 10.53 19.67 -1.09
CA PRO A 173 11.45 20.60 -1.74
C PRO A 173 12.68 19.88 -2.30
N LEU A 174 13.23 20.39 -3.41
CA LEU A 174 14.39 19.80 -4.09
C LEU A 174 15.60 19.61 -3.15
N ARG A 175 15.82 20.56 -2.23
CA ARG A 175 16.90 20.51 -1.23
C ARG A 175 16.81 19.29 -0.30
N THR A 176 15.61 18.75 -0.10
CA THR A 176 15.34 17.58 0.75
C THR A 176 14.91 16.36 -0.04
N ALA A 177 15.15 16.34 -1.37
CA ALA A 177 14.74 15.24 -2.24
C ALA A 177 15.31 13.87 -1.82
N TRP A 178 16.38 13.82 -1.04
CA TRP A 178 16.90 12.59 -0.44
C TRP A 178 15.87 11.85 0.44
N VAL A 179 14.88 12.56 0.99
CA VAL A 179 13.78 11.99 1.80
C VAL A 179 12.94 11.01 0.98
N LEU A 180 12.92 11.14 -0.35
CA LEU A 180 12.27 10.17 -1.25
C LEU A 180 12.81 8.74 -1.06
N LEU A 181 14.07 8.58 -0.66
CA LEU A 181 14.65 7.27 -0.37
C LEU A 181 13.99 6.63 0.87
N VAL A 182 13.59 7.45 1.83
CA VAL A 182 12.86 7.01 3.03
C VAL A 182 11.42 6.64 2.69
N PHE A 183 10.81 7.34 1.74
CA PHE A 183 9.46 7.06 1.26
C PHE A 183 9.39 5.96 0.18
N ALA A 184 10.50 5.63 -0.47
CA ALA A 184 10.53 4.60 -1.51
C ALA A 184 9.99 3.22 -1.05
N PRO A 185 10.23 2.73 0.19
CA PRO A 185 9.61 1.52 0.70
C PRO A 185 8.07 1.59 0.72
N LEU A 186 7.49 2.70 1.14
CA LEU A 186 6.04 2.88 1.23
C LEU A 186 5.42 3.07 -0.16
N TYR A 187 5.79 4.13 -0.89
CA TYR A 187 5.23 4.44 -2.21
C TYR A 187 5.68 3.44 -3.28
N GLY A 188 6.97 3.25 -3.43
CA GLY A 188 7.52 2.38 -4.45
C GLY A 188 7.25 0.91 -4.20
N GLY A 189 7.44 0.47 -2.95
CA GLY A 189 7.09 -0.88 -2.51
C GLY A 189 5.59 -1.14 -2.62
N GLY A 190 4.75 -0.18 -2.23
CA GLY A 190 3.29 -0.23 -2.34
C GLY A 190 2.83 -0.33 -3.79
N ALA A 191 3.29 0.54 -4.67
CA ALA A 191 2.95 0.52 -6.09
C ALA A 191 3.39 -0.79 -6.78
N LEU A 192 4.60 -1.27 -6.48
CA LEU A 192 5.10 -2.53 -7.02
C LEU A 192 4.29 -3.73 -6.51
N LEU A 193 3.95 -3.75 -5.21
CA LEU A 193 3.11 -4.80 -4.62
C LEU A 193 1.72 -4.83 -5.26
N ILE A 194 1.08 -3.67 -5.40
CA ILE A 194 -0.23 -3.52 -6.03
C ILE A 194 -0.19 -4.01 -7.47
N ARG A 195 0.78 -3.55 -8.27
CA ARG A 195 0.94 -4.00 -9.64
C ARG A 195 1.07 -5.53 -9.73
N GLU A 196 1.92 -6.09 -8.92
CA GLU A 196 2.17 -7.54 -8.92
C GLU A 196 0.93 -8.34 -8.54
N VAL A 197 0.15 -7.88 -7.55
CA VAL A 197 -1.09 -8.53 -7.12
C VAL A 197 -2.15 -8.43 -8.19
N VAL A 198 -2.38 -7.23 -8.74
CA VAL A 198 -3.40 -6.97 -9.77
C VAL A 198 -3.09 -7.77 -11.04
N ARG A 199 -1.85 -7.72 -11.54
CA ARG A 199 -1.48 -8.44 -12.77
C ARG A 199 -1.54 -9.96 -12.61
N ARG A 200 -1.24 -10.48 -11.42
CA ARG A 200 -1.41 -11.92 -11.11
C ARG A 200 -2.88 -12.35 -11.03
N ALA A 201 -3.76 -11.45 -10.63
CA ALA A 201 -5.20 -11.67 -10.62
C ALA A 201 -5.87 -11.47 -12.00
N GLY A 202 -5.12 -11.04 -13.03
CA GLY A 202 -5.67 -10.71 -14.35
C GLY A 202 -6.39 -9.36 -14.40
N GLY A 203 -6.20 -8.52 -13.36
CA GLY A 203 -6.85 -7.22 -13.26
C GLY A 203 -6.29 -6.16 -14.21
N GLY A 204 -7.16 -5.22 -14.60
CA GLY A 204 -6.85 -4.09 -15.48
C GLY A 204 -6.61 -2.78 -14.71
N TRP A 205 -6.79 -1.65 -15.40
CA TRP A 205 -6.63 -0.32 -14.83
C TRP A 205 -7.65 0.00 -13.72
N ALA A 206 -8.89 -0.51 -13.84
CA ALA A 206 -9.91 -0.33 -12.81
C ALA A 206 -9.51 -0.99 -11.48
N SER A 207 -8.91 -2.19 -11.56
CA SER A 207 -8.33 -2.86 -10.38
C SER A 207 -7.17 -2.08 -9.78
N LEU A 208 -6.32 -1.43 -10.61
CA LEU A 208 -5.23 -0.58 -10.13
C LEU A 208 -5.77 0.65 -9.37
N LEU A 209 -6.79 1.33 -9.91
CA LEU A 209 -7.41 2.47 -9.24
C LEU A 209 -8.04 2.07 -7.90
N LEU A 210 -8.81 0.99 -7.86
CA LEU A 210 -9.42 0.51 -6.62
C LEU A 210 -8.35 0.08 -5.60
N MET A 211 -7.29 -0.61 -6.02
CA MET A 211 -6.17 -0.92 -5.13
C MET A 211 -5.46 0.34 -4.65
N GLY A 212 -5.43 1.40 -5.45
CA GLY A 212 -4.95 2.72 -5.05
C GLY A 212 -5.84 3.37 -3.99
N VAL A 213 -7.17 3.22 -4.07
CA VAL A 213 -8.09 3.64 -2.99
C VAL A 213 -7.80 2.88 -1.70
N ALA A 214 -7.62 1.54 -1.78
CA ALA A 214 -7.25 0.74 -0.62
C ALA A 214 -5.89 1.17 -0.04
N TYR A 215 -4.93 1.52 -0.91
CA TYR A 215 -3.64 2.07 -0.49
C TYR A 215 -3.81 3.40 0.25
N GLY A 216 -4.60 4.35 -0.27
CA GLY A 216 -4.88 5.62 0.39
C GLY A 216 -5.58 5.43 1.75
N LEU A 217 -6.53 4.48 1.87
CA LEU A 217 -7.14 4.14 3.16
C LEU A 217 -6.12 3.59 4.17
N VAL A 218 -5.16 2.81 3.70
CA VAL A 218 -4.08 2.29 4.57
C VAL A 218 -3.08 3.38 4.91
N GLU A 219 -2.58 4.12 3.93
CA GLU A 219 -1.56 5.16 4.14
C GLU A 219 -2.10 6.31 4.97
N GLU A 220 -3.14 6.97 4.52
CA GLU A 220 -3.70 8.14 5.18
C GLU A 220 -4.55 7.79 6.41
N GLY A 221 -5.25 6.65 6.35
CA GLY A 221 -6.12 6.23 7.44
C GLY A 221 -5.37 5.54 8.57
N LEU A 222 -4.64 4.46 8.28
CA LEU A 222 -4.04 3.61 9.31
C LEU A 222 -2.60 4.00 9.65
N VAL A 223 -1.81 4.44 8.66
CA VAL A 223 -0.40 4.78 8.85
C VAL A 223 -0.26 6.22 9.36
N LEU A 224 -0.71 7.21 8.62
CA LEU A 224 -0.62 8.63 9.00
C LEU A 224 -1.72 9.04 9.99
N GLN A 225 -2.88 8.37 9.98
CA GLN A 225 -4.07 8.76 10.74
C GLN A 225 -4.64 10.13 10.37
N SER A 226 -4.20 10.71 9.27
CA SER A 226 -4.57 12.02 8.75
C SER A 226 -6.05 12.15 8.41
N LEU A 227 -6.70 11.03 8.05
CA LEU A 227 -8.15 11.01 7.78
C LEU A 227 -8.99 11.29 9.02
N THR A 228 -8.44 11.10 10.23
CA THR A 228 -9.20 11.21 11.48
C THR A 228 -8.55 12.12 12.52
N SER A 229 -7.27 12.42 12.38
CA SER A 229 -6.56 13.36 13.28
C SER A 229 -7.18 14.75 13.20
N PRO A 230 -7.42 15.40 14.34
CA PRO A 230 -7.95 16.76 14.36
C PRO A 230 -6.92 17.83 13.99
N HIS A 231 -5.61 17.56 14.12
CA HIS A 231 -4.57 18.58 13.97
C HIS A 231 -3.58 18.30 12.86
N LEU A 232 -3.41 17.04 12.44
CA LEU A 232 -2.44 16.65 11.44
C LEU A 232 -2.73 17.35 10.10
N TYR A 233 -1.76 18.10 9.61
CA TYR A 233 -1.83 18.92 8.37
C TYR A 233 -2.98 19.94 8.34
N HIS A 234 -3.58 20.28 9.49
CA HIS A 234 -4.78 21.12 9.59
C HIS A 234 -5.95 20.64 8.71
N ALA A 235 -5.96 19.34 8.39
CA ALA A 235 -6.92 18.75 7.47
C ALA A 235 -8.37 18.80 8.00
N ALA A 236 -8.54 18.89 9.31
CA ALA A 236 -9.85 19.01 9.96
C ALA A 236 -10.53 20.37 9.68
N ASP A 237 -9.73 21.38 9.31
CA ASP A 237 -10.24 22.75 9.09
C ASP A 237 -10.72 22.96 7.65
N TRP A 238 -10.48 22.02 6.75
CA TRP A 238 -10.78 22.19 5.31
C TRP A 238 -12.26 22.07 4.98
N ALA A 239 -13.00 21.22 5.67
CA ALA A 239 -14.43 21.01 5.46
C ALA A 239 -15.08 20.40 6.71
N PRO A 240 -16.42 20.37 6.80
CA PRO A 240 -17.13 19.70 7.89
C PRO A 240 -16.69 18.24 8.01
N ARG A 241 -16.39 17.82 9.22
CA ARG A 241 -16.06 16.42 9.52
C ARG A 241 -17.32 15.56 9.59
N LEU A 242 -17.26 14.35 9.03
CA LEU A 242 -18.34 13.38 9.08
C LEU A 242 -17.87 12.12 9.81
N LEU A 243 -18.54 11.76 10.90
CA LEU A 243 -18.18 10.59 11.73
C LEU A 243 -16.70 10.60 12.18
N GLY A 244 -16.14 11.79 12.39
CA GLY A 244 -14.73 11.97 12.75
C GLY A 244 -13.74 11.96 11.57
N LEU A 245 -14.20 11.77 10.34
CA LEU A 245 -13.38 11.84 9.13
C LEU A 245 -13.21 13.29 8.65
N ASN A 246 -12.01 13.65 8.23
CA ASN A 246 -11.67 14.89 7.56
C ASN A 246 -12.10 14.77 6.09
N THR A 247 -13.31 15.21 5.77
CA THR A 247 -14.01 14.81 4.53
C THR A 247 -13.34 15.29 3.26
N ASP A 248 -12.90 16.55 3.18
CA ASP A 248 -12.24 17.07 1.99
C ASP A 248 -10.85 16.44 1.83
N TYR A 249 -10.09 16.33 2.92
CA TYR A 249 -8.80 15.65 2.92
C TYR A 249 -8.92 14.19 2.46
N ALA A 250 -9.99 13.49 2.90
CA ALA A 250 -10.28 12.15 2.43
C ALA A 250 -10.59 12.11 0.93
N LEU A 251 -11.41 13.05 0.42
CA LEU A 251 -11.71 13.17 -1.00
C LEU A 251 -10.44 13.40 -1.83
N VAL A 252 -9.59 14.35 -1.40
CA VAL A 252 -8.30 14.61 -2.06
C VAL A 252 -7.47 13.35 -2.16
N ASN A 253 -7.18 12.70 -1.04
CA ASN A 253 -6.20 11.62 -0.99
C ASN A 253 -6.72 10.29 -1.55
N LEU A 254 -8.03 10.00 -1.38
CA LEU A 254 -8.64 8.82 -1.98
C LEU A 254 -8.84 8.92 -3.51
N VAL A 255 -8.56 10.09 -4.11
CA VAL A 255 -8.43 10.28 -5.57
C VAL A 255 -6.96 10.41 -5.96
N TYR A 256 -6.18 11.14 -5.18
CA TYR A 256 -4.77 11.39 -5.44
C TYR A 256 -3.92 10.12 -5.49
N HIS A 257 -3.95 9.32 -4.42
CA HIS A 257 -3.16 8.10 -4.36
C HIS A 257 -3.50 7.09 -5.46
N PRO A 258 -4.78 6.78 -5.75
CA PRO A 258 -5.14 5.94 -6.88
C PRO A 258 -4.54 6.38 -8.20
N VAL A 259 -4.55 7.67 -8.48
CA VAL A 259 -4.12 8.22 -9.77
C VAL A 259 -2.62 8.44 -9.80
N PHE A 260 -2.09 9.26 -8.90
CA PHE A 260 -0.71 9.78 -8.97
C PHE A 260 0.31 8.94 -8.25
N SER A 261 -0.05 8.31 -7.12
CA SER A 261 0.90 7.46 -6.39
C SER A 261 0.97 6.02 -6.94
N ILE A 262 -0.12 5.52 -7.53
CA ILE A 262 -0.25 4.12 -7.93
C ILE A 262 -0.41 3.94 -9.44
N THR A 263 -1.52 4.40 -10.03
CA THR A 263 -1.86 4.01 -11.42
C THR A 263 -0.92 4.63 -12.45
N ILE A 264 -0.67 5.94 -12.39
CA ILE A 264 0.21 6.62 -13.37
C ILE A 264 1.64 6.08 -13.30
N PRO A 265 2.31 5.96 -12.12
CA PRO A 265 3.64 5.34 -12.05
C PRO A 265 3.71 3.93 -12.66
N ILE A 266 2.70 3.08 -12.36
CA ILE A 266 2.61 1.73 -12.94
C ILE A 266 2.49 1.80 -14.46
N VAL A 267 1.57 2.61 -14.98
CA VAL A 267 1.33 2.76 -16.42
C VAL A 267 2.57 3.30 -17.13
N VAL A 268 3.23 4.32 -16.58
CA VAL A 268 4.46 4.89 -17.16
C VAL A 268 5.54 3.82 -17.27
N VAL A 269 5.77 3.03 -16.24
CA VAL A 269 6.74 1.94 -16.27
C VAL A 269 6.33 0.82 -17.24
N GLU A 270 5.05 0.47 -17.30
CA GLU A 270 4.53 -0.50 -18.28
C GLU A 270 4.68 0.01 -19.73
N LEU A 271 4.56 1.31 -19.97
CA LEU A 271 4.82 1.91 -21.28
C LEU A 271 6.29 1.87 -21.66
N VAL A 272 7.21 2.10 -20.70
CA VAL A 272 8.66 1.99 -20.93
C VAL A 272 9.07 0.56 -21.22
N PHE A 273 8.49 -0.42 -20.53
CA PHE A 273 8.77 -1.85 -20.72
C PHE A 273 7.62 -2.57 -21.44
N ALA A 274 7.14 -1.97 -22.49
CA ALA A 274 5.92 -2.42 -23.16
C ALA A 274 5.98 -3.85 -23.73
N GLU A 275 7.17 -4.31 -24.13
CA GLU A 275 7.40 -5.68 -24.62
C GLU A 275 7.19 -6.74 -23.53
N HIS A 276 7.36 -6.35 -22.25
CA HIS A 276 7.11 -7.25 -21.13
C HIS A 276 5.62 -7.55 -20.94
N GLY A 277 4.74 -6.64 -21.37
CA GLY A 277 3.29 -6.78 -21.25
C GLY A 277 2.80 -6.81 -19.80
N PRO A 278 1.63 -7.41 -19.55
CA PRO A 278 1.01 -7.49 -18.23
C PRO A 278 1.64 -8.55 -17.32
N ALA A 279 2.69 -9.25 -17.74
CA ALA A 279 3.33 -10.27 -16.93
C ALA A 279 3.92 -9.69 -15.63
N PRO A 280 3.92 -10.44 -14.51
CA PRO A 280 4.54 -10.00 -13.28
C PRO A 280 6.04 -9.75 -13.42
N TYR A 281 6.55 -8.68 -12.79
CA TYR A 281 7.99 -8.37 -12.78
C TYR A 281 8.80 -9.24 -11.82
N LEU A 282 8.14 -9.72 -10.76
CA LEU A 282 8.77 -10.42 -9.65
C LEU A 282 8.41 -11.89 -9.62
N ARG A 283 9.32 -12.71 -9.10
CA ARG A 283 9.00 -14.04 -8.60
C ARG A 283 8.29 -13.96 -7.25
N ARG A 284 7.69 -15.05 -6.78
CA ARG A 284 6.96 -15.10 -5.50
C ARG A 284 7.80 -14.64 -4.30
N GLY A 285 9.09 -15.00 -4.25
CA GLY A 285 9.99 -14.51 -3.20
C GLY A 285 10.17 -13.00 -3.23
N GLY A 286 10.33 -12.41 -4.44
CA GLY A 286 10.38 -10.97 -4.62
C GLY A 286 9.11 -10.26 -4.19
N LEU A 287 7.93 -10.85 -4.47
CA LEU A 287 6.65 -10.31 -4.00
C LEU A 287 6.58 -10.24 -2.47
N ILE A 288 7.02 -11.31 -1.78
CA ILE A 288 7.05 -11.33 -0.31
C ILE A 288 8.00 -10.27 0.23
N VAL A 289 9.22 -10.20 -0.32
CA VAL A 289 10.20 -9.17 0.09
C VAL A 289 9.62 -7.77 -0.13
N THR A 290 9.01 -7.51 -1.27
CA THR A 290 8.37 -6.21 -1.55
C THR A 290 7.26 -5.91 -0.53
N GLY A 291 6.42 -6.89 -0.18
CA GLY A 291 5.39 -6.72 0.84
C GLY A 291 5.97 -6.40 2.23
N LEU A 292 7.05 -7.08 2.63
CA LEU A 292 7.74 -6.80 3.89
C LEU A 292 8.41 -5.42 3.90
N VAL A 293 9.01 -5.02 2.77
CA VAL A 293 9.62 -3.69 2.62
C VAL A 293 8.56 -2.59 2.67
N ALA A 294 7.43 -2.77 1.97
CA ALA A 294 6.32 -1.83 2.02
C ALA A 294 5.74 -1.70 3.44
N LEU A 295 5.57 -2.83 4.14
CA LEU A 295 5.13 -2.82 5.54
C LEU A 295 6.14 -2.11 6.46
N ALA A 296 7.43 -2.37 6.28
CA ALA A 296 8.48 -1.70 7.06
C ALA A 296 8.47 -0.18 6.80
N GLY A 297 8.29 0.25 5.55
CA GLY A 297 8.11 1.65 5.19
C GLY A 297 6.87 2.27 5.84
N ALA A 298 5.74 1.58 5.81
CA ALA A 298 4.52 2.01 6.48
C ALA A 298 4.70 2.15 8.00
N LEU A 299 5.35 1.19 8.64
CA LEU A 299 5.65 1.25 10.07
C LEU A 299 6.63 2.38 10.42
N LEU A 300 7.64 2.61 9.57
CA LEU A 300 8.58 3.72 9.75
C LEU A 300 7.83 5.06 9.71
N VAL A 301 6.99 5.29 8.72
CA VAL A 301 6.17 6.50 8.62
C VAL A 301 5.22 6.62 9.82
N ARG A 302 4.57 5.51 10.23
CA ARG A 302 3.65 5.48 11.38
C ARG A 302 4.29 5.90 12.69
N VAL A 303 5.55 5.53 12.92
CA VAL A 303 6.24 5.86 14.19
C VAL A 303 6.97 7.19 14.14
N SER A 304 7.17 7.77 12.95
CA SER A 304 7.89 9.04 12.78
C SER A 304 6.96 10.23 12.56
N VAL A 305 6.03 10.17 11.62
CA VAL A 305 5.24 11.36 11.21
C VAL A 305 4.11 11.69 12.18
N PRO A 306 3.15 10.81 12.50
CA PRO A 306 2.04 11.18 13.37
C PRO A 306 2.45 11.69 14.75
N PRO A 307 3.46 11.10 15.45
CA PRO A 307 3.88 11.62 16.74
C PRO A 307 4.53 13.00 16.67
N SER A 308 5.11 13.40 15.51
CA SER A 308 5.71 14.72 15.33
C SER A 308 4.69 15.79 14.95
N GLU A 309 3.65 15.42 14.18
CA GLU A 309 2.66 16.35 13.63
C GLU A 309 1.43 16.52 14.52
N ASP A 310 0.99 15.46 15.21
CA ASP A 310 -0.12 15.48 16.17
C ASP A 310 0.22 14.68 17.44
N PRO A 311 1.06 15.23 18.31
CA PRO A 311 1.51 14.55 19.53
C PRO A 311 0.34 14.16 20.42
N GLY A 312 0.29 12.88 20.81
CA GLY A 312 -0.72 12.35 21.72
C GLY A 312 -2.02 11.91 21.05
N TYR A 313 -2.23 12.15 19.77
CA TYR A 313 -3.40 11.64 19.08
C TYR A 313 -3.33 10.12 18.90
N THR A 314 -4.39 9.45 19.30
CA THR A 314 -4.60 8.01 19.08
C THR A 314 -5.95 7.80 18.44
N MET A 315 -5.95 7.20 17.26
CA MET A 315 -7.20 6.90 16.55
C MET A 315 -8.10 5.95 17.38
N PRO A 316 -9.39 6.22 17.50
CA PRO A 316 -10.34 5.31 18.14
C PRO A 316 -10.36 3.93 17.45
N LEU A 317 -10.44 2.85 18.24
CA LEU A 317 -10.42 1.49 17.72
C LEU A 317 -11.51 1.25 16.66
N GLY A 318 -12.68 1.82 16.82
CA GLY A 318 -13.78 1.73 15.84
C GLY A 318 -13.39 2.30 14.48
N ALA A 319 -12.65 3.42 14.44
CA ALA A 319 -12.13 4.01 13.21
C ALA A 319 -11.05 3.13 12.57
N VAL A 320 -10.13 2.58 13.38
CA VAL A 320 -9.11 1.62 12.90
C VAL A 320 -9.77 0.41 12.23
N LEU A 321 -10.75 -0.20 12.91
CA LEU A 321 -11.46 -1.37 12.37
C LEU A 321 -12.28 -1.03 11.13
N GLY A 322 -12.94 0.13 11.12
CA GLY A 322 -13.73 0.61 9.98
C GLY A 322 -12.86 0.85 8.74
N LEU A 323 -11.73 1.55 8.89
CA LEU A 323 -10.80 1.81 7.80
C LEU A 323 -10.13 0.53 7.29
N ALA A 324 -9.73 -0.36 8.19
CA ALA A 324 -9.17 -1.66 7.82
C ALA A 324 -10.19 -2.53 7.07
N ALA A 325 -11.43 -2.60 7.55
CA ALA A 325 -12.50 -3.32 6.88
C ALA A 325 -12.84 -2.71 5.52
N GLY A 326 -12.89 -1.38 5.43
CA GLY A 326 -13.07 -0.64 4.17
C GLY A 326 -11.96 -0.95 3.16
N ALA A 327 -10.70 -0.89 3.58
CA ALA A 327 -9.57 -1.23 2.73
C ALA A 327 -9.64 -2.68 2.22
N LEU A 328 -9.95 -3.64 3.09
CA LEU A 328 -10.12 -5.05 2.72
C LEU A 328 -11.30 -5.27 1.76
N ALA A 329 -12.42 -4.58 1.96
CA ALA A 329 -13.57 -4.63 1.07
C ALA A 329 -13.22 -4.10 -0.32
N VAL A 330 -12.52 -2.95 -0.39
CA VAL A 330 -12.06 -2.37 -1.66
C VAL A 330 -11.07 -3.31 -2.36
N VAL A 331 -10.12 -3.93 -1.65
CA VAL A 331 -9.21 -4.95 -2.20
C VAL A 331 -10.01 -6.13 -2.76
N ALA A 332 -11.02 -6.63 -2.05
CA ALA A 332 -11.84 -7.74 -2.50
C ALA A 332 -12.61 -7.41 -3.79
N VAL A 333 -13.13 -6.18 -3.90
CA VAL A 333 -13.77 -5.67 -5.14
C VAL A 333 -12.74 -5.53 -6.25
N ALA A 334 -11.58 -4.91 -5.98
CA ALA A 334 -10.52 -4.66 -6.95
C ALA A 334 -10.03 -5.94 -7.63
N LEU A 335 -9.95 -7.05 -6.88
CA LEU A 335 -9.49 -8.34 -7.40
C LEU A 335 -10.56 -9.12 -8.17
N ARG A 336 -11.82 -8.68 -8.15
CA ARG A 336 -12.96 -9.32 -8.84
C ARG A 336 -13.52 -8.46 -9.96
N VAL A 337 -13.23 -7.18 -9.97
CA VAL A 337 -13.82 -6.25 -10.94
C VAL A 337 -13.22 -6.46 -12.33
N HIS A 338 -14.09 -6.74 -13.29
CA HIS A 338 -13.77 -6.82 -14.71
C HIS A 338 -14.82 -5.97 -15.45
N PRO A 339 -14.60 -4.63 -15.53
CA PRO A 339 -15.60 -3.74 -16.07
C PRO A 339 -15.87 -4.07 -17.54
N ARG A 340 -17.14 -4.27 -17.86
CA ARG A 340 -17.65 -4.37 -19.22
C ARG A 340 -18.35 -3.06 -19.54
N ALA A 341 -17.61 -2.08 -20.04
CA ALA A 341 -18.19 -0.82 -20.46
C ALA A 341 -18.64 -0.92 -21.93
N ALA A 342 -19.81 -0.36 -22.23
CA ALA A 342 -20.17 -0.16 -23.63
C ALA A 342 -19.17 0.80 -24.28
N ALA A 343 -18.59 0.38 -25.40
CA ALA A 343 -17.55 1.13 -26.08
C ALA A 343 -18.06 2.48 -26.58
N MET A 344 -17.24 3.51 -26.41
CA MET A 344 -17.46 4.84 -26.93
C MET A 344 -16.25 5.29 -27.76
N ARG A 345 -16.46 6.09 -28.80
CA ARG A 345 -15.36 6.59 -29.59
C ARG A 345 -14.48 7.51 -28.72
N ALA A 346 -13.21 7.14 -28.57
CA ALA A 346 -12.25 7.96 -27.85
C ALA A 346 -11.99 9.27 -28.62
N PRO A 347 -11.82 10.40 -27.89
CA PRO A 347 -11.34 11.64 -28.51
C PRO A 347 -9.91 11.44 -29.02
N SER A 348 -9.40 12.37 -29.85
CA SER A 348 -8.00 12.28 -30.29
C SER A 348 -7.04 12.34 -29.08
N PRO A 349 -5.84 11.75 -29.17
CA PRO A 349 -4.85 11.80 -28.10
C PRO A 349 -4.57 13.21 -27.58
N ALA A 350 -4.55 14.22 -28.46
CA ALA A 350 -4.32 15.60 -28.06
C ALA A 350 -5.48 16.16 -27.22
N VAL A 351 -6.72 15.93 -27.65
CA VAL A 351 -7.91 16.31 -26.88
C VAL A 351 -7.94 15.58 -25.55
N LEU A 352 -7.59 14.30 -25.53
CA LEU A 352 -7.57 13.52 -24.31
C LEU A 352 -6.52 14.05 -23.31
N ALA A 353 -5.33 14.46 -23.78
CA ALA A 353 -4.32 15.07 -22.90
C ALA A 353 -4.84 16.37 -22.27
N VAL A 354 -5.49 17.22 -23.07
CA VAL A 354 -6.08 18.46 -22.55
C VAL A 354 -7.22 18.15 -21.55
N THR A 355 -8.09 17.20 -21.88
CA THR A 355 -9.22 16.83 -21.01
C THR A 355 -8.75 16.28 -19.67
N THR A 356 -7.79 15.33 -19.68
CA THR A 356 -7.25 14.75 -18.42
C THR A 356 -6.44 15.77 -17.63
N GLY A 357 -5.70 16.64 -18.30
CA GLY A 357 -4.98 17.75 -17.67
C GLY A 357 -5.92 18.76 -17.02
N ALA A 358 -6.94 19.20 -17.76
CA ALA A 358 -7.94 20.12 -17.23
C ALA A 358 -8.71 19.52 -16.05
N ALA A 359 -9.11 18.24 -16.16
CA ALA A 359 -9.80 17.54 -15.08
C ALA A 359 -8.92 17.42 -13.82
N ALA A 360 -7.64 17.07 -13.96
CA ALA A 360 -6.70 16.99 -12.84
C ALA A 360 -6.49 18.36 -12.18
N LEU A 361 -6.25 19.41 -13.00
CA LEU A 361 -6.06 20.76 -12.47
C LEU A 361 -7.31 21.26 -11.75
N LEU A 362 -8.49 21.08 -12.37
CA LEU A 362 -9.76 21.49 -11.77
C LEU A 362 -10.04 20.74 -10.48
N PHE A 363 -9.75 19.43 -10.42
CA PHE A 363 -9.86 18.65 -9.20
C PHE A 363 -9.02 19.25 -8.06
N PHE A 364 -7.73 19.54 -8.31
CA PHE A 364 -6.87 20.15 -7.32
C PHE A 364 -7.34 21.55 -6.88
N VAL A 365 -7.78 22.38 -7.81
CA VAL A 365 -8.28 23.73 -7.50
C VAL A 365 -9.56 23.68 -6.65
N LEU A 366 -10.41 22.69 -6.89
CA LEU A 366 -11.67 22.53 -6.15
C LEU A 366 -11.49 21.97 -4.74
N THR A 367 -10.46 21.12 -4.53
CA THR A 367 -10.34 20.35 -3.29
C THR A 367 -9.13 20.74 -2.45
N TRP A 368 -8.11 21.38 -3.03
CA TRP A 368 -6.91 21.72 -2.28
C TRP A 368 -6.91 23.20 -1.90
N PRO A 369 -6.97 23.53 -0.60
CA PRO A 369 -6.89 24.92 -0.18
C PRO A 369 -5.51 25.49 -0.49
N PHE A 370 -5.47 26.60 -1.19
CA PHE A 370 -4.23 27.27 -1.54
C PHE A 370 -3.60 27.93 -0.30
N GLY A 371 -2.33 27.58 -0.02
CA GLY A 371 -1.46 28.37 0.82
C GLY A 371 -1.79 28.41 2.30
N GLY A 372 -2.34 27.36 2.88
CA GLY A 372 -2.36 27.09 4.31
C GLY A 372 -3.09 28.08 5.22
N ALA A 373 -2.98 29.38 5.01
CA ALA A 373 -3.51 30.37 5.95
C ALA A 373 -4.61 31.28 5.40
N ARG A 374 -4.80 31.32 4.10
CA ARG A 374 -5.82 32.16 3.46
C ARG A 374 -6.61 31.33 2.47
N GLN A 375 -7.68 30.85 2.96
CA GLN A 375 -8.51 29.89 2.27
C GLN A 375 -9.55 30.63 1.44
N PRO A 376 -9.79 30.24 0.19
CA PRO A 376 -10.92 30.75 -0.56
C PRO A 376 -12.22 30.54 0.23
N LEU A 377 -13.09 31.52 0.26
CA LEU A 377 -14.32 31.52 1.06
C LEU A 377 -15.14 30.22 0.92
N PHE A 378 -15.18 29.67 -0.29
CA PHE A 378 -15.96 28.46 -0.60
C PHE A 378 -15.22 27.12 -0.39
N THR A 379 -13.99 27.11 0.17
CA THR A 379 -13.25 25.89 0.48
C THR A 379 -13.20 25.60 1.99
N HIS A 380 -14.05 26.27 2.79
CA HIS A 380 -14.07 26.13 4.24
C HIS A 380 -15.45 26.00 4.82
N GLY A 381 -15.51 25.28 5.95
CA GLY A 381 -16.76 25.03 6.62
C GLY A 381 -17.78 24.38 5.69
N ALA A 382 -19.05 24.71 5.83
CA ALA A 382 -20.14 24.14 5.02
C ALA A 382 -20.03 24.51 3.53
N TRP A 383 -19.43 25.62 3.19
CA TRP A 383 -19.25 26.03 1.80
C TRP A 383 -18.33 25.13 1.00
N ALA A 384 -17.41 24.43 1.66
CA ALA A 384 -16.53 23.44 1.03
C ALA A 384 -17.30 22.27 0.41
N LEU A 385 -18.50 21.97 0.85
CA LEU A 385 -19.34 20.90 0.30
C LEU A 385 -19.68 21.10 -1.17
N LEU A 386 -19.81 22.35 -1.63
CA LEU A 386 -20.12 22.64 -3.04
C LEU A 386 -18.96 22.26 -3.98
N PRO A 387 -17.72 22.78 -3.82
CA PRO A 387 -16.59 22.36 -4.66
C PRO A 387 -16.26 20.86 -4.49
N MET A 388 -16.45 20.27 -3.32
CA MET A 388 -16.28 18.82 -3.12
C MET A 388 -17.30 18.01 -3.95
N ALA A 389 -18.57 18.44 -4.01
CA ALA A 389 -19.58 17.79 -4.83
C ALA A 389 -19.24 17.89 -6.33
N VAL A 390 -18.77 19.06 -6.79
CA VAL A 390 -18.33 19.27 -8.17
C VAL A 390 -17.10 18.40 -8.48
N ALA A 391 -16.12 18.36 -7.58
CA ALA A 391 -14.92 17.52 -7.72
C ALA A 391 -15.29 16.03 -7.78
N THR A 392 -16.21 15.58 -6.93
CA THR A 392 -16.72 14.21 -6.94
C THR A 392 -17.42 13.87 -8.26
N ALA A 393 -18.27 14.74 -8.75
CA ALA A 393 -18.95 14.57 -10.04
C ALA A 393 -17.94 14.53 -11.20
N LEU A 394 -16.90 15.38 -11.16
CA LEU A 394 -15.80 15.39 -12.12
C LEU A 394 -15.06 14.05 -12.15
N VAL A 395 -14.70 13.51 -10.97
CA VAL A 395 -14.01 12.21 -10.85
C VAL A 395 -14.89 11.09 -11.40
N ILE A 396 -16.16 11.03 -11.00
CA ILE A 396 -17.11 10.03 -11.50
C ILE A 396 -17.24 10.13 -13.03
N GLY A 397 -17.39 11.34 -13.56
CA GLY A 397 -17.48 11.59 -15.00
C GLY A 397 -16.20 11.14 -15.74
N MET A 398 -15.03 11.44 -15.20
CA MET A 398 -13.76 10.99 -15.78
C MET A 398 -13.59 9.48 -15.76
N VAL A 399 -13.90 8.82 -14.65
CA VAL A 399 -13.87 7.35 -14.57
C VAL A 399 -14.86 6.72 -15.55
N TYR A 400 -16.06 7.28 -15.66
CA TYR A 400 -17.06 6.85 -16.64
C TYR A 400 -16.54 7.00 -18.08
N CYS A 401 -16.07 8.19 -18.46
CA CYS A 401 -15.56 8.45 -19.79
C CYS A 401 -14.36 7.57 -20.13
N MET A 402 -13.37 7.48 -19.23
CA MET A 402 -12.16 6.66 -19.41
C MET A 402 -12.53 5.17 -19.58
N SER A 403 -13.51 4.66 -18.82
CA SER A 403 -13.94 3.28 -18.94
C SER A 403 -14.55 2.98 -20.31
N ARG A 404 -15.34 3.90 -20.84
CA ARG A 404 -15.98 3.76 -22.15
C ARG A 404 -15.04 3.99 -23.33
N TRP A 405 -14.16 5.00 -23.24
CA TRP A 405 -13.15 5.26 -24.27
C TRP A 405 -12.14 4.14 -24.38
N SER A 406 -11.65 3.64 -23.24
CA SER A 406 -10.66 2.55 -23.23
C SER A 406 -11.22 1.19 -23.69
N ALA A 407 -12.54 1.02 -23.66
CA ALA A 407 -13.21 -0.15 -24.24
C ALA A 407 -13.42 -0.02 -25.77
N GLY A 408 -13.23 1.17 -26.35
CA GLY A 408 -13.43 1.43 -27.76
C GLY A 408 -12.31 0.87 -28.66
N PRO A 409 -12.64 0.44 -29.89
CA PRO A 409 -11.65 -0.14 -30.82
C PRO A 409 -10.59 0.88 -31.29
N ALA A 410 -10.86 2.17 -31.20
CA ALA A 410 -9.94 3.25 -31.55
C ALA A 410 -8.92 3.57 -30.44
N TRP A 411 -9.07 2.97 -29.24
CA TRP A 411 -8.14 3.20 -28.14
C TRP A 411 -6.77 2.58 -28.43
N THR A 412 -5.74 3.41 -28.35
CA THR A 412 -4.37 3.01 -28.64
C THR A 412 -3.42 3.38 -27.50
N ARG A 413 -2.18 2.92 -27.59
CA ARG A 413 -1.12 3.33 -26.67
C ARG A 413 -0.91 4.85 -26.65
N SER A 414 -1.09 5.54 -27.78
CA SER A 414 -1.00 7.02 -27.86
C SER A 414 -2.04 7.71 -26.98
N HIS A 415 -3.25 7.15 -26.83
CA HIS A 415 -4.28 7.68 -25.93
C HIS A 415 -3.86 7.52 -24.47
N LEU A 416 -3.30 6.37 -24.11
CA LEU A 416 -2.84 6.13 -22.73
C LEU A 416 -1.67 7.06 -22.36
N ILE A 417 -0.70 7.23 -23.27
CA ILE A 417 0.42 8.19 -23.11
C ILE A 417 -0.14 9.61 -22.93
N ALA A 418 -1.07 10.01 -23.79
CA ALA A 418 -1.66 11.33 -23.76
C ALA A 418 -2.42 11.62 -22.45
N ALA A 419 -3.21 10.66 -21.98
CA ALA A 419 -3.94 10.76 -20.71
C ALA A 419 -2.99 10.94 -19.51
N CYS A 420 -1.95 10.10 -19.42
CA CYS A 420 -0.94 10.21 -18.36
C CYS A 420 -0.18 11.54 -18.46
N THR A 421 0.19 11.95 -19.68
CA THR A 421 0.94 13.20 -19.90
C THR A 421 0.13 14.41 -19.46
N GLY A 422 -1.15 14.50 -19.85
CA GLY A 422 -2.02 15.60 -19.46
C GLY A 422 -2.18 15.71 -17.96
N ALA A 423 -2.47 14.59 -17.31
CA ALA A 423 -2.63 14.53 -15.85
C ALA A 423 -1.33 14.92 -15.12
N LEU A 424 -0.16 14.39 -15.53
CA LEU A 424 1.13 14.70 -14.91
C LEU A 424 1.57 16.15 -15.10
N VAL A 425 1.33 16.73 -16.28
CA VAL A 425 1.65 18.13 -16.54
C VAL A 425 0.79 19.02 -15.63
N ALA A 426 -0.52 18.78 -15.55
CA ALA A 426 -1.42 19.53 -14.68
C ALA A 426 -1.04 19.39 -13.20
N HIS A 427 -0.72 18.19 -12.76
CA HIS A 427 -0.24 17.89 -11.42
C HIS A 427 1.02 18.71 -11.08
N THR A 428 2.00 18.74 -11.97
CA THR A 428 3.26 19.47 -11.77
C THR A 428 3.04 21.00 -11.83
N LEU A 429 2.16 21.48 -12.71
CA LEU A 429 1.79 22.89 -12.77
C LEU A 429 1.05 23.35 -11.52
N PHE A 430 0.17 22.52 -10.97
CA PHE A 430 -0.44 22.80 -9.68
C PHE A 430 0.62 22.87 -8.57
N GLY A 431 1.55 21.91 -8.53
CA GLY A 431 2.69 21.94 -7.60
C GLY A 431 3.54 23.20 -7.73
N LEU A 432 3.83 23.63 -8.96
CA LEU A 432 4.55 24.86 -9.25
C LEU A 432 3.82 26.11 -8.70
N ALA A 433 2.50 26.16 -8.86
CA ALA A 433 1.69 27.30 -8.43
C ALA A 433 1.45 27.33 -6.91
N ALA A 434 1.19 26.17 -6.30
CA ALA A 434 0.69 26.08 -4.93
C ALA A 434 1.73 25.62 -3.89
N ARG A 435 2.81 24.93 -4.33
CA ARG A 435 3.74 24.23 -3.41
C ARG A 435 5.20 24.62 -3.53
N ALA A 436 5.60 25.31 -4.60
CA ALA A 436 7.01 25.68 -4.80
C ALA A 436 7.49 26.67 -3.74
N HIS A 437 8.38 26.24 -2.85
CA HIS A 437 8.87 27.01 -1.70
C HIS A 437 10.04 27.95 -2.06
N SER A 438 10.77 27.66 -3.14
CA SER A 438 11.99 28.38 -3.51
C SER A 438 12.12 28.56 -5.02
N ALA A 439 13.01 29.45 -5.47
CA ALA A 439 13.32 29.61 -6.89
C ALA A 439 13.86 28.32 -7.54
N PRO A 440 14.78 27.55 -6.93
CA PRO A 440 15.16 26.23 -7.44
C PRO A 440 13.98 25.26 -7.59
N ASP A 441 13.03 25.21 -6.64
CA ASP A 441 11.85 24.36 -6.75
C ASP A 441 10.98 24.77 -7.94
N ARG A 442 10.76 26.08 -8.15
CA ARG A 442 10.01 26.59 -9.30
C ARG A 442 10.67 26.24 -10.62
N ILE A 443 11.98 26.44 -10.74
CA ILE A 443 12.73 26.10 -11.96
C ILE A 443 12.63 24.59 -12.22
N PHE A 444 12.82 23.77 -11.18
CA PHE A 444 12.75 22.33 -11.29
C PHE A 444 11.35 21.87 -11.76
N LEU A 445 10.28 22.33 -11.09
CA LEU A 445 8.92 21.93 -11.44
C LEU A 445 8.52 22.41 -12.84
N ALA A 446 8.89 23.63 -13.21
CA ALA A 446 8.68 24.14 -14.58
C ALA A 446 9.40 23.27 -15.61
N ALA A 447 10.68 22.92 -15.38
CA ALA A 447 11.44 22.06 -16.26
C ALA A 447 10.82 20.65 -16.37
N VAL A 448 10.36 20.07 -15.25
CA VAL A 448 9.69 18.77 -15.24
C VAL A 448 8.38 18.82 -16.03
N ALA A 449 7.57 19.86 -15.89
CA ALA A 449 6.32 20.02 -16.65
C ALA A 449 6.60 20.08 -18.16
N VAL A 450 7.57 20.89 -18.57
CA VAL A 450 7.98 21.02 -19.99
C VAL A 450 8.53 19.71 -20.53
N LEU A 451 9.41 19.04 -19.80
CA LEU A 451 9.99 17.75 -20.21
C LEU A 451 8.92 16.67 -20.32
N THR A 452 8.00 16.60 -19.36
CA THR A 452 6.87 15.66 -19.39
C THR A 452 5.99 15.89 -20.60
N ALA A 453 5.65 17.13 -20.90
CA ALA A 453 4.86 17.49 -22.09
C ALA A 453 5.59 17.12 -23.39
N ALA A 454 6.88 17.46 -23.50
CA ALA A 454 7.70 17.18 -24.68
C ALA A 454 7.89 15.67 -24.92
N LEU A 455 8.27 14.93 -23.88
CA LEU A 455 8.45 13.48 -23.96
C LEU A 455 7.14 12.75 -24.24
N GLY A 456 6.06 13.15 -23.60
CA GLY A 456 4.73 12.61 -23.84
C GLY A 456 4.23 12.85 -25.26
N ALA A 457 4.38 14.07 -25.77
CA ALA A 457 4.03 14.40 -27.14
C ALA A 457 4.86 13.61 -28.17
N ARG A 458 6.17 13.49 -27.94
CA ARG A 458 7.06 12.67 -28.79
C ARG A 458 6.64 11.20 -28.76
N ALA A 459 6.45 10.63 -27.57
CA ALA A 459 6.05 9.23 -27.41
C ALA A 459 4.69 8.94 -28.05
N ALA A 460 3.72 9.84 -27.91
CA ALA A 460 2.40 9.70 -28.53
C ALA A 460 2.48 9.74 -30.08
N ARG A 461 3.38 10.55 -30.65
CA ARG A 461 3.59 10.62 -32.12
C ARG A 461 4.21 9.33 -32.66
N VAL A 462 5.22 8.80 -31.99
CA VAL A 462 5.93 7.55 -32.41
C VAL A 462 5.00 6.34 -32.38
N ASN A 463 4.06 6.30 -31.44
CA ASN A 463 3.11 5.21 -31.27
C ASN A 463 1.77 5.39 -32.03
N ARG A 464 1.66 6.38 -32.93
CA ARG A 464 0.50 6.48 -33.82
C ARG A 464 0.46 5.26 -34.76
N PRO A 465 -0.70 4.64 -34.97
CA PRO A 465 -0.86 3.62 -35.99
C PRO A 465 -0.47 4.25 -37.35
N ARG A 466 0.49 3.66 -38.02
CA ARG A 466 0.76 4.00 -39.42
C ARG A 466 -0.40 3.42 -40.23
N TYR A 467 -1.31 4.25 -40.68
CA TYR A 467 -2.25 3.84 -41.72
C TYR A 467 -1.40 3.55 -42.95
N VAL A 468 -1.27 2.26 -43.27
CA VAL A 468 -0.80 1.85 -44.59
C VAL A 468 -1.96 2.22 -45.53
N GLU A 469 -1.81 3.30 -46.30
CA GLU A 469 -2.67 3.53 -47.46
C GLU A 469 -2.48 2.32 -48.38
N VAL A 470 -3.45 1.42 -48.34
CA VAL A 470 -3.58 0.39 -49.38
C VAL A 470 -4.02 1.12 -50.64
N ARG A 471 -3.06 1.42 -51.54
CA ARG A 471 -3.33 1.86 -52.91
C ARG A 471 -3.82 0.70 -53.73
#